data_9c4964c63abd2de0fc7935df8ea72f36
#
_entry.id   9c4964c63abd2de0fc7935df8ea72f36
#
_cell.length_a   1.000
_cell.length_b   1.000
_cell.length_c   1.000
_cell.angle_alpha   90.00
_cell.angle_beta   90.00
_cell.angle_gamma   90.00
#
_symmetry.space_group_name_H-M   'P 1'
#
loop_
_entity.id
_entity.type
_entity.pdbx_description
1 polymer ?
#
loop_
_entity_poly.entity_id
_entity_poly.type
_entity_poly.pdbx_seq_one_letter_code
_entity_poly.pdbx_strand_id
1 'polypeptide(L)'
;MAAIPGADSRTLRTHRALASAHTRIAARDSATISTQVAVSQIAAPTGDERERGEWFAARLRALGLRDARIDRAGNVVATRPGIEGLAPVLVCAHLDTVFARDVQLTAVCVR
;
A
#
# COMPACT_ATOMS: atom_id res chain seq x y z
N MET A 1 -10.75 -16.72 21.54
CA MET A 1 -10.02 -15.43 21.62
C MET A 1 -11.05 -14.33 21.79
N ALA A 2 -11.10 -13.65 22.96
CA ALA A 2 -12.09 -12.61 23.21
C ALA A 2 -11.83 -11.43 22.28
N ALA A 3 -12.87 -10.99 21.57
CA ALA A 3 -12.87 -9.69 20.91
C ALA A 3 -12.49 -8.63 21.95
N ILE A 4 -11.61 -7.72 21.59
CA ILE A 4 -11.31 -6.54 22.42
C ILE A 4 -12.55 -5.66 22.35
N PRO A 5 -13.46 -5.67 23.34
CA PRO A 5 -14.68 -4.86 23.28
C PRO A 5 -14.26 -3.41 23.48
N GLY A 6 -14.50 -2.57 22.48
CA GLY A 6 -14.40 -1.13 22.64
C GLY A 6 -13.04 -0.59 23.00
N ALA A 7 -11.98 -1.07 22.32
CA ALA A 7 -10.69 -0.42 22.43
C ALA A 7 -10.82 1.02 21.94
N ASP A 8 -10.93 1.96 22.90
CA ASP A 8 -10.91 3.37 22.56
C ASP A 8 -9.53 3.75 21.94
N SER A 9 -9.48 4.87 21.26
CA SER A 9 -8.27 5.35 20.61
C SER A 9 -7.08 5.52 21.56
N ARG A 10 -7.36 5.76 22.85
CA ARG A 10 -6.34 5.89 23.90
C ARG A 10 -5.69 4.55 24.21
N THR A 11 -6.48 3.48 24.38
CA THR A 11 -6.01 2.11 24.60
C THR A 11 -5.16 1.62 23.42
N LEU A 12 -5.59 1.90 22.18
CA LEU A 12 -4.82 1.57 20.99
C LEU A 12 -3.47 2.30 20.96
N ARG A 13 -3.44 3.58 21.28
CA ARG A 13 -2.19 4.38 21.27
C ARG A 13 -1.16 3.93 22.28
N THR A 14 -1.58 3.38 23.41
CA THR A 14 -0.69 2.90 24.49
C THR A 14 -0.27 1.43 24.31
N HIS A 15 -0.90 0.71 23.38
CA HIS A 15 -0.57 -0.69 23.14
C HIS A 15 0.85 -0.85 22.61
N ARG A 16 1.71 -1.59 23.31
CA ARG A 16 3.15 -1.71 23.03
C ARG A 16 3.45 -2.11 21.56
N ALA A 17 2.68 -3.04 21.00
CA ALA A 17 2.86 -3.47 19.62
C ALA A 17 2.56 -2.36 18.61
N LEU A 18 1.56 -1.51 18.89
CA LEU A 18 1.22 -0.37 18.03
C LEU A 18 2.24 0.75 18.16
N ALA A 19 2.74 1.03 19.36
CA ALA A 19 3.82 1.98 19.56
C ALA A 19 5.08 1.58 18.80
N SER A 20 5.47 0.30 18.87
CA SER A 20 6.59 -0.24 18.10
C SER A 20 6.35 -0.19 16.58
N ALA A 21 5.13 -0.47 16.11
CA ALA A 21 4.78 -0.33 14.69
C ALA A 21 4.88 1.13 14.23
N HIS A 22 4.36 2.07 15.01
CA HIS A 22 4.45 3.51 14.73
C HIS A 22 5.91 3.97 14.59
N THR A 23 6.79 3.58 15.52
CA THR A 23 8.22 3.90 15.45
C THR A 23 8.86 3.36 14.17
N ARG A 24 8.52 2.12 13.77
CA ARG A 24 9.04 1.54 12.52
C ARG A 24 8.52 2.25 11.27
N ILE A 25 7.27 2.69 11.26
CA ILE A 25 6.69 3.46 10.17
C ILE A 25 7.41 4.81 10.06
N ALA A 26 7.53 5.54 11.16
CA ALA A 26 8.23 6.83 11.19
C ALA A 26 9.69 6.73 10.74
N ALA A 27 10.41 5.68 11.15
CA ALA A 27 11.78 5.44 10.70
C ALA A 27 11.91 5.18 9.19
N ARG A 28 10.81 4.85 8.49
CA ARG A 28 10.75 4.60 7.06
C ARG A 28 10.10 5.73 6.25
N ASP A 29 9.81 6.84 6.87
CA ASP A 29 9.07 7.95 6.26
C ASP A 29 9.73 8.43 4.96
N SER A 30 11.02 8.69 4.97
CA SER A 30 11.78 9.08 3.78
C SER A 30 11.67 8.05 2.63
N ALA A 31 11.78 6.76 2.95
CA ALA A 31 11.64 5.69 1.95
C ALA A 31 10.21 5.58 1.42
N THR A 32 9.22 5.85 2.27
CA THR A 32 7.81 5.89 1.90
C THR A 32 7.55 7.04 0.92
N ILE A 33 8.02 8.24 1.23
CA ILE A 33 7.92 9.42 0.34
C ILE A 33 8.59 9.13 -1.00
N SER A 34 9.81 8.60 -1.00
CA SER A 34 10.52 8.24 -2.24
C SER A 34 9.73 7.23 -3.09
N THR A 35 9.07 6.27 -2.44
CA THR A 35 8.22 5.29 -3.12
C THR A 35 6.95 5.95 -3.70
N GLN A 36 6.33 6.87 -2.97
CA GLN A 36 5.17 7.64 -3.45
C GLN A 36 5.53 8.49 -4.66
N VAL A 37 6.68 9.18 -4.62
CA VAL A 37 7.18 9.95 -5.77
C VAL A 37 7.39 9.04 -6.97
N ALA A 38 8.09 7.91 -6.80
CA ALA A 38 8.37 6.97 -7.89
C ALA A 38 7.08 6.46 -8.54
N VAL A 39 6.09 6.04 -7.76
CA VAL A 39 4.84 5.52 -8.31
C VAL A 39 3.96 6.59 -8.93
N SER A 40 3.98 7.82 -8.40
CA SER A 40 3.19 8.93 -8.96
C SER A 40 3.68 9.36 -10.35
N GLN A 41 4.94 9.12 -10.68
CA GLN A 41 5.52 9.43 -11.97
C GLN A 41 5.22 8.39 -13.07
N ILE A 42 4.68 7.24 -12.71
CA ILE A 42 4.23 6.23 -13.68
C ILE A 42 2.84 6.63 -14.17
N ALA A 43 2.68 6.92 -15.45
CA ALA A 43 1.38 7.26 -16.02
C ALA A 43 0.40 6.09 -15.85
N ALA A 44 -0.82 6.41 -15.40
CA ALA A 44 -1.87 5.41 -15.20
C ALA A 44 -3.25 6.07 -15.35
N PRO A 45 -3.61 6.58 -16.54
CA PRO A 45 -4.96 7.08 -16.74
C PRO A 45 -5.98 5.95 -16.60
N THR A 46 -7.20 6.27 -16.22
CA THR A 46 -8.28 5.28 -16.05
C THR A 46 -8.45 4.43 -17.32
N GLY A 47 -8.37 3.11 -17.18
CA GLY A 47 -8.42 2.13 -18.27
C GLY A 47 -7.06 1.83 -18.92
N ASP A 48 -5.97 2.46 -18.48
CA ASP A 48 -4.62 2.22 -18.98
C ASP A 48 -3.57 2.23 -17.83
N GLU A 49 -3.85 1.43 -16.80
CA GLU A 49 -3.06 1.35 -15.55
C GLU A 49 -1.96 0.27 -15.60
N ARG A 50 -1.79 -0.41 -16.72
CA ARG A 50 -0.97 -1.61 -16.85
C ARG A 50 0.46 -1.41 -16.34
N GLU A 51 1.12 -0.34 -16.78
CA GLU A 51 2.52 -0.06 -16.43
C GLU A 51 2.69 0.12 -14.91
N ARG A 52 1.80 0.89 -14.28
CA ARG A 52 1.79 1.06 -12.82
C ARG A 52 1.44 -0.24 -12.09
N GLY A 53 0.52 -1.03 -12.65
CA GLY A 53 0.19 -2.36 -12.14
C GLY A 53 1.39 -3.30 -12.13
N GLU A 54 2.15 -3.35 -13.22
CA GLU A 54 3.37 -4.15 -13.32
C GLU A 54 4.43 -3.71 -12.30
N TRP A 55 4.61 -2.40 -12.11
CA TRP A 55 5.49 -1.86 -11.09
C TRP A 55 5.06 -2.29 -9.68
N PHE A 56 3.76 -2.17 -9.34
CA PHE A 56 3.24 -2.62 -8.04
C PHE A 56 3.42 -4.12 -7.84
N ALA A 57 3.09 -4.94 -8.84
CA ALA A 57 3.25 -6.38 -8.75
C ALA A 57 4.71 -6.78 -8.48
N ALA A 58 5.66 -6.15 -9.17
CA ALA A 58 7.09 -6.34 -8.93
C ALA A 58 7.49 -5.92 -7.51
N ARG A 59 6.99 -4.77 -7.04
CA ARG A 59 7.28 -4.26 -5.70
C ARG A 59 6.74 -5.16 -4.60
N LEU A 60 5.51 -5.67 -4.74
CA LEU A 60 4.91 -6.59 -3.78
C LEU A 60 5.67 -7.92 -3.71
N ARG A 61 6.14 -8.45 -4.85
CA ARG A 61 7.03 -9.63 -4.88
C ARG A 61 8.34 -9.37 -4.14
N ALA A 62 8.98 -8.23 -4.40
CA ALA A 62 10.23 -7.84 -3.73
C ALA A 62 10.06 -7.69 -2.20
N LEU A 63 8.86 -7.37 -1.74
CA LEU A 63 8.50 -7.33 -0.31
C LEU A 63 8.16 -8.71 0.26
N GLY A 64 8.23 -9.77 -0.53
CA GLY A 64 7.97 -11.15 -0.11
C GLY A 64 6.48 -11.49 0.06
N LEU A 65 5.57 -10.69 -0.51
CA LEU A 65 4.16 -11.04 -0.48
C LEU A 65 3.87 -12.22 -1.42
N ARG A 66 2.97 -13.11 -0.97
CA ARG A 66 2.60 -14.30 -1.75
C ARG A 66 1.61 -13.94 -2.85
N ASP A 67 1.67 -14.70 -3.94
CA ASP A 67 0.72 -14.65 -5.06
C ASP A 67 0.57 -13.26 -5.70
N ALA A 68 1.63 -12.44 -5.64
CA ALA A 68 1.59 -11.11 -6.23
C ALA A 68 1.46 -11.21 -7.76
N ARG A 69 0.29 -10.82 -8.27
CA ARG A 69 -0.10 -10.94 -9.68
C ARG A 69 -1.02 -9.81 -10.11
N ILE A 70 -1.18 -9.67 -11.41
CA ILE A 70 -2.23 -8.87 -12.02
C ILE A 70 -3.33 -9.84 -12.44
N ASP A 71 -4.59 -9.58 -12.03
CA ASP A 71 -5.73 -10.39 -12.39
C ASP A 71 -6.28 -9.99 -13.79
N ARG A 72 -7.35 -10.68 -14.22
CA ARG A 72 -7.95 -10.43 -15.55
C ARG A 72 -8.60 -9.05 -15.68
N ALA A 73 -8.97 -8.43 -14.59
CA ALA A 73 -9.56 -7.10 -14.54
C ALA A 73 -8.50 -5.98 -14.44
N GLY A 74 -7.20 -6.35 -14.34
CA GLY A 74 -6.10 -5.40 -14.19
C GLY A 74 -5.75 -5.07 -12.73
N ASN A 75 -6.43 -5.66 -11.75
CA ASN A 75 -6.10 -5.42 -10.34
C ASN A 75 -4.78 -6.09 -9.97
N VAL A 76 -3.97 -5.40 -9.19
CA VAL A 76 -2.78 -5.99 -8.56
C VAL A 76 -3.20 -6.60 -7.23
N VAL A 77 -3.02 -7.90 -7.10
CA VAL A 77 -3.42 -8.66 -5.91
C VAL A 77 -2.20 -9.35 -5.31
N ALA A 78 -2.07 -9.31 -4.01
CA ALA A 78 -1.07 -10.07 -3.26
C ALA A 78 -1.60 -10.46 -1.89
N THR A 79 -1.05 -11.52 -1.32
CA THR A 79 -1.46 -12.02 -0.01
C THR A 79 -0.31 -11.92 0.98
N ARG A 80 -0.60 -11.39 2.16
CA ARG A 80 0.26 -11.47 3.32
C ARG A 80 -0.35 -12.46 4.31
N PRO A 81 0.37 -13.52 4.69
CA PRO A 81 -0.12 -14.43 5.72
C PRO A 81 -0.42 -13.69 7.02
N GLY A 82 -1.57 -13.93 7.57
CA GLY A 82 -2.02 -13.41 8.87
C GLY A 82 -1.89 -14.44 9.97
N ILE A 83 -2.64 -14.25 11.05
CA ILE A 83 -2.77 -15.19 12.15
C ILE A 83 -3.83 -16.22 11.76
N GLU A 84 -3.49 -17.50 11.87
CA GLU A 84 -4.41 -18.61 11.58
C GLU A 84 -5.68 -18.52 12.44
N GLY A 85 -6.82 -18.82 11.84
CA GLY A 85 -8.13 -18.80 12.50
C GLY A 85 -8.78 -17.42 12.62
N LEU A 86 -8.16 -16.36 12.09
CA LEU A 86 -8.77 -15.05 11.98
C LEU A 86 -9.34 -14.81 10.58
N ALA A 87 -10.44 -14.04 10.52
CA ALA A 87 -10.98 -13.58 9.24
C ALA A 87 -9.95 -12.73 8.49
N PRO A 88 -9.86 -12.87 7.16
CA PRO A 88 -8.97 -12.05 6.36
C PRO A 88 -9.40 -10.58 6.37
N VAL A 89 -8.42 -9.67 6.29
CA VAL A 89 -8.65 -8.24 6.11
C VAL A 89 -8.26 -7.88 4.68
N LEU A 90 -9.17 -7.30 3.93
CA LEU A 90 -8.91 -6.74 2.62
C LEU A 90 -8.48 -5.27 2.75
N VAL A 91 -7.32 -4.94 2.19
CA VAL A 91 -6.86 -3.55 2.03
C VAL A 91 -6.80 -3.26 0.53
N CYS A 92 -7.47 -2.23 0.08
CA CYS A 92 -7.51 -1.87 -1.34
C CYS A 92 -7.33 -0.36 -1.55
N ALA A 93 -6.78 -0.02 -2.71
CA ALA A 93 -6.66 1.33 -3.21
C ALA A 93 -6.72 1.29 -4.75
N HIS A 94 -7.13 2.39 -5.38
CA HIS A 94 -7.15 2.46 -6.84
C HIS A 94 -5.74 2.65 -7.42
N LEU A 95 -5.53 2.18 -8.66
CA LEU A 95 -4.26 2.31 -9.39
C LEU A 95 -4.22 3.55 -10.29
N ASP A 96 -5.37 3.94 -10.81
CA ASP A 96 -5.49 5.00 -11.79
C ASP A 96 -5.29 6.40 -11.24
N THR A 97 -5.06 7.32 -12.14
CA THR A 97 -5.05 8.76 -11.90
C THR A 97 -5.95 9.46 -12.90
N VAL A 98 -6.38 10.66 -12.55
CA VAL A 98 -7.19 11.55 -13.43
C VAL A 98 -6.37 12.20 -14.55
N PHE A 99 -5.05 12.01 -14.56
CA PHE A 99 -4.17 12.63 -15.54
C PHE A 99 -4.06 11.77 -16.80
N ALA A 100 -4.09 12.42 -17.97
CA ALA A 100 -3.84 11.75 -19.24
C ALA A 100 -2.37 11.28 -19.33
N ARG A 101 -2.11 10.31 -20.20
CA ARG A 101 -0.79 9.67 -20.32
C ARG A 101 0.33 10.61 -20.76
N ASP A 102 0.02 11.62 -21.53
CA ASP A 102 0.95 12.63 -22.02
C ASP A 102 1.28 13.74 -21.00
N VAL A 103 0.60 13.74 -19.85
CA VAL A 103 0.90 14.68 -18.76
C VAL A 103 2.16 14.22 -18.03
N GLN A 104 3.19 15.06 -18.07
CA GLN A 104 4.42 14.82 -17.35
C GLN A 104 4.22 15.13 -15.86
N LEU A 105 4.18 14.07 -15.05
CA LEU A 105 3.99 14.17 -13.60
C LEU A 105 5.35 14.37 -12.93
N THR A 106 5.60 15.56 -12.43
CA THR A 106 6.79 15.89 -11.65
C THR A 106 6.41 16.11 -10.20
N ALA A 107 6.85 15.25 -9.31
CA ALA A 107 6.64 15.42 -7.88
C ALA A 107 7.64 16.47 -7.33
N VAL A 108 7.13 17.48 -6.63
CA VAL A 108 7.93 18.50 -5.97
C VAL A 108 7.69 18.43 -4.46
N CYS A 109 8.76 18.29 -3.68
CA CYS A 109 8.69 18.44 -2.23
C CYS A 109 8.65 19.93 -1.89
N VAL A 110 7.52 20.39 -1.36
CA VAL A 110 7.39 21.74 -0.79
C VAL A 110 7.65 21.60 0.72
N ARG A 111 8.61 22.38 1.24
CA ARG A 111 8.92 22.46 2.68
C ARG A 111 8.11 23.56 3.33
#